data_30a5d7c845d654dc3e8f322e430afdab
#
_entry.id   30a5d7c845d654dc3e8f322e430afdab
#
_cell.length_a   1.000
_cell.length_b   1.000
_cell.length_c   1.000
_cell.angle_alpha   90.00
_cell.angle_beta   90.00
_cell.angle_gamma   90.00
#
_symmetry.space_group_name_H-M   'P 1'
#
loop_
_entity.id
_entity.type
_entity.pdbx_description
1 polymer ?
#
loop_
_entity_poly.entity_id
_entity_poly.type
_entity_poly.pdbx_seq_one_letter_code
_entity_poly.pdbx_strand_id
1 'polypeptide(L)'
;MVKKDIVHEIIEYIGNNQNGEYTNWYVGITDDVDRRVFGSGEHNVSKNGDRWIHCPADSKKDAQEIEELFLALGMDGDTGGGDDDTTIVYCYRKNDHTNP
;
A
#
# COMPACT_ATOMS: atom_id res chain seq x y z
N MET A 1 12.33 -7.22 3.75
CA MET A 1 12.25 -6.34 4.94
C MET A 1 11.37 -6.99 6.00
N VAL A 2 11.74 -6.82 7.24
CA VAL A 2 10.90 -7.30 8.34
C VAL A 2 9.70 -6.38 8.55
N LYS A 3 8.61 -6.90 9.10
CA LYS A 3 7.35 -6.15 9.28
C LYS A 3 7.54 -4.82 9.99
N LYS A 4 8.26 -4.81 11.08
CA LYS A 4 8.49 -3.62 11.88
C LYS A 4 9.10 -2.49 11.05
N ASP A 5 10.07 -2.82 10.21
CA ASP A 5 10.74 -1.83 9.38
C ASP A 5 9.82 -1.30 8.29
N ILE A 6 8.99 -2.17 7.70
CA ILE A 6 8.02 -1.75 6.67
C ILE A 6 7.00 -0.79 7.27
N VAL A 7 6.45 -1.14 8.42
CA VAL A 7 5.47 -0.29 9.11
C VAL A 7 6.08 1.07 9.41
N HIS A 8 7.32 1.09 9.90
CA HIS A 8 8.03 2.33 10.20
C HIS A 8 8.24 3.17 8.94
N GLU A 9 8.70 2.55 7.84
CA GLU A 9 8.92 3.26 6.58
C GLU A 9 7.64 3.89 6.04
N ILE A 10 6.53 3.16 6.11
CA ILE A 10 5.24 3.67 5.62
C ILE A 10 4.77 4.84 6.48
N ILE A 11 4.83 4.70 7.80
CA ILE A 11 4.42 5.77 8.71
C ILE A 11 5.28 7.02 8.53
N GLU A 12 6.60 6.84 8.39
CA GLU A 12 7.52 7.95 8.14
C GLU A 12 7.20 8.65 6.83
N TYR A 13 6.90 7.88 5.79
CA TYR A 13 6.58 8.45 4.48
C TYR A 13 5.29 9.25 4.48
N ILE A 14 4.24 8.72 5.12
CA ILE A 14 2.93 9.36 5.16
C ILE A 14 2.92 10.53 6.14
N GLY A 15 3.70 10.41 7.22
CA GLY A 15 3.69 11.36 8.32
C GLY A 15 2.67 10.97 9.38
N ASN A 16 2.43 11.85 10.33
CA ASN A 16 1.48 11.59 11.40
C ASN A 16 0.06 11.52 10.87
N ASN A 17 -0.72 10.57 11.38
CA ASN A 17 -2.14 10.45 11.04
C ASN A 17 -2.98 11.47 11.83
N GLN A 18 -2.58 12.73 11.76
CA GLN A 18 -3.36 13.80 12.35
C GLN A 18 -4.50 14.15 11.41
N ASN A 19 -5.68 14.37 11.94
CA ASN A 19 -6.86 14.75 11.16
C ASN A 19 -7.35 13.66 10.18
N GLY A 20 -7.07 12.40 10.48
CA GLY A 20 -7.59 11.29 9.68
C GLY A 20 -6.88 11.13 8.32
N GLU A 21 -5.62 11.50 8.22
CA GLU A 21 -4.86 11.42 6.97
C GLU A 21 -4.90 10.03 6.33
N TYR A 22 -4.91 8.95 7.13
CA TYR A 22 -4.93 7.59 6.62
C TYR A 22 -6.17 7.29 5.76
N THR A 23 -7.29 7.97 5.98
CA THR A 23 -8.49 7.76 5.17
C THR A 23 -8.31 8.20 3.72
N ASN A 24 -7.29 9.01 3.43
CA ASN A 24 -6.96 9.46 2.08
C ASN A 24 -6.01 8.51 1.35
N TRP A 25 -5.60 7.42 2.00
CA TRP A 25 -4.62 6.49 1.47
C TRP A 25 -5.24 5.12 1.21
N TYR A 26 -4.64 4.42 0.26
CA TYR A 26 -4.98 3.03 -0.09
C TYR A 26 -3.79 2.14 0.24
N VAL A 27 -4.04 0.97 0.81
CA VAL A 27 -3.02 -0.04 1.08
C VAL A 27 -3.39 -1.34 0.37
N GLY A 28 -2.38 -2.00 -0.19
CA GLY A 28 -2.57 -3.30 -0.83
C GLY A 28 -1.29 -4.10 -0.84
N ILE A 29 -1.41 -5.32 -1.35
CA ILE A 29 -0.26 -6.20 -1.56
C ILE A 29 -0.27 -6.70 -3.00
N THR A 30 0.91 -6.94 -3.56
CA THR A 30 1.02 -7.36 -4.95
C THR A 30 2.29 -8.16 -5.17
N ASP A 31 2.33 -8.87 -6.28
CA ASP A 31 3.55 -9.49 -6.83
C ASP A 31 4.20 -8.60 -7.90
N ASP A 32 3.50 -7.57 -8.37
CA ASP A 32 3.96 -6.74 -9.49
C ASP A 32 3.48 -5.29 -9.31
N VAL A 33 4.36 -4.46 -8.75
CA VAL A 33 4.06 -3.04 -8.48
C VAL A 33 3.78 -2.27 -9.76
N ASP A 34 4.60 -2.47 -10.80
CA ASP A 34 4.45 -1.71 -12.03
C ASP A 34 3.07 -1.93 -12.68
N ARG A 35 2.60 -3.17 -12.67
CA ARG A 35 1.28 -3.48 -13.18
C ARG A 35 0.18 -2.96 -12.26
N ARG A 36 0.24 -3.32 -10.97
CA ARG A 36 -0.89 -3.11 -10.06
C ARG A 36 -1.04 -1.65 -9.65
N VAL A 37 0.04 -0.98 -9.34
CA VAL A 37 0.00 0.39 -8.81
C VAL A 37 -0.06 1.40 -9.97
N PHE A 38 0.80 1.24 -10.95
CA PHE A 38 0.96 2.23 -12.03
C PHE A 38 0.20 1.89 -13.31
N GLY A 39 -0.32 0.67 -13.44
CA GLY A 39 -1.07 0.28 -14.63
C GLY A 39 -2.35 1.10 -14.79
N SER A 40 -2.62 1.57 -16.02
CA SER A 40 -3.78 2.42 -16.29
C SER A 40 -5.11 1.68 -16.12
N GLY A 41 -5.11 0.36 -16.28
CA GLY A 41 -6.29 -0.48 -16.02
C GLY A 41 -6.38 -0.96 -14.58
N GLU A 42 -5.46 -0.57 -13.73
CA GLU A 42 -5.40 -0.92 -12.32
C GLU A 42 -5.55 0.36 -11.49
N HIS A 43 -4.66 0.60 -10.52
CA HIS A 43 -4.79 1.78 -9.66
C HIS A 43 -4.48 3.10 -10.36
N ASN A 44 -3.77 3.06 -11.46
CA ASN A 44 -3.46 4.24 -12.28
C ASN A 44 -2.73 5.36 -11.50
N VAL A 45 -1.84 4.98 -10.60
CA VAL A 45 -1.02 5.93 -9.86
C VAL A 45 0.05 6.50 -10.79
N SER A 46 0.29 7.80 -10.74
CA SER A 46 1.35 8.45 -11.51
C SER A 46 2.67 8.35 -10.76
N LYS A 47 3.62 7.64 -11.34
CA LYS A 47 4.92 7.40 -10.70
C LYS A 47 5.65 8.70 -10.35
N ASN A 48 5.54 9.72 -11.19
CA ASN A 48 6.27 10.96 -11.02
C ASN A 48 5.44 12.09 -10.39
N GLY A 49 4.13 11.93 -10.28
CA GLY A 49 3.24 12.98 -9.81
C GLY A 49 2.48 12.68 -8.54
N ASP A 50 2.25 11.41 -8.24
CA ASP A 50 1.47 11.00 -7.08
C ASP A 50 2.36 10.56 -5.93
N ARG A 51 1.80 10.56 -4.72
CA ARG A 51 2.49 10.03 -3.55
C ARG A 51 2.23 8.53 -3.44
N TRP A 52 3.31 7.77 -3.34
CA TRP A 52 3.23 6.31 -3.22
C TRP A 52 4.50 5.77 -2.56
N ILE A 53 4.38 4.59 -1.97
CA ILE A 53 5.50 3.86 -1.40
C ILE A 53 5.23 2.36 -1.56
N HIS A 54 6.26 1.57 -1.76
CA HIS A 54 6.16 0.12 -1.68
C HIS A 54 7.36 -0.46 -0.97
N CYS A 55 7.14 -1.57 -0.29
CA CYS A 55 8.18 -2.26 0.48
C CYS A 55 8.03 -3.77 0.32
N PRO A 56 9.13 -4.50 0.08
CA PRO A 56 9.08 -5.96 -0.02
C PRO A 56 9.07 -6.58 1.37
N ALA A 57 8.02 -7.33 1.68
CA ALA A 57 7.96 -8.11 2.91
C ALA A 57 8.69 -9.44 2.76
N ASP A 58 9.01 -10.08 3.87
CA ASP A 58 9.71 -11.36 3.85
C ASP A 58 8.81 -12.52 3.42
N SER A 59 7.51 -12.38 3.54
CA SER A 59 6.54 -13.41 3.16
C SER A 59 5.18 -12.78 2.86
N LYS A 60 4.31 -13.56 2.20
CA LYS A 60 2.93 -13.17 1.99
C LYS A 60 2.20 -12.93 3.31
N LYS A 61 2.46 -13.78 4.30
CA LYS A 61 1.84 -13.64 5.62
C LYS A 61 2.18 -12.28 6.24
N ASP A 62 3.45 -11.89 6.19
CA ASP A 62 3.88 -10.59 6.69
C ASP A 62 3.22 -9.45 5.92
N ALA A 63 3.15 -9.56 4.60
CA ALA A 63 2.49 -8.55 3.77
C ALA A 63 1.01 -8.42 4.15
N GLN A 64 0.30 -9.53 4.33
CA GLN A 64 -1.10 -9.52 4.72
C GLN A 64 -1.31 -8.90 6.10
N GLU A 65 -0.44 -9.20 7.05
CA GLU A 65 -0.54 -8.64 8.40
C GLU A 65 -0.33 -7.12 8.40
N ILE A 66 0.58 -6.63 7.57
CA ILE A 66 0.80 -5.19 7.41
C ILE A 66 -0.41 -4.52 6.77
N GLU A 67 -0.95 -5.12 5.71
CA GLU A 67 -2.16 -4.62 5.06
C GLU A 67 -3.31 -4.50 6.07
N GLU A 68 -3.54 -5.56 6.85
CA GLU A 68 -4.58 -5.58 7.87
C GLU A 68 -4.38 -4.48 8.92
N LEU A 69 -3.14 -4.23 9.32
CA LEU A 69 -2.82 -3.18 10.27
C LEU A 69 -3.25 -1.81 9.74
N PHE A 70 -2.86 -1.48 8.51
CA PHE A 70 -3.17 -0.17 7.94
C PHE A 70 -4.65 -0.02 7.60
N LEU A 71 -5.33 -1.10 7.23
CA LEU A 71 -6.79 -1.09 7.10
C LEU A 71 -7.45 -0.75 8.43
N ALA A 72 -6.98 -1.36 9.52
CA ALA A 72 -7.50 -1.09 10.86
C ALA A 72 -7.23 0.36 11.30
N LEU A 73 -6.16 0.98 10.80
CA LEU A 73 -5.82 2.36 11.11
C LEU A 73 -6.58 3.37 10.25
N GLY A 74 -7.38 2.92 9.30
CA GLY A 74 -8.26 3.78 8.53
C GLY A 74 -7.99 3.88 7.05
N MET A 75 -6.95 3.24 6.52
CA MET A 75 -6.71 3.23 5.07
C MET A 75 -7.80 2.47 4.34
N ASP A 76 -8.05 2.88 3.09
CA ASP A 76 -8.86 2.12 2.17
C ASP A 76 -8.05 0.94 1.64
N GLY A 77 -8.71 -0.12 1.23
CA GLY A 77 -8.05 -1.29 0.68
C GLY A 77 -9.01 -2.45 0.57
N ASP A 78 -8.52 -3.55 0.02
CA ASP A 78 -9.31 -4.76 -0.18
C ASP A 78 -8.46 -5.95 0.25
N THR A 79 -8.89 -6.65 1.29
CA THR A 79 -8.20 -7.85 1.75
C THR A 79 -8.48 -8.97 0.76
N GLY A 80 -7.46 -9.50 0.17
CA GLY A 80 -7.75 -10.58 -0.73
C GLY A 80 -6.51 -11.24 -1.26
N GLY A 81 -6.69 -12.36 -1.73
CA GLY A 81 -6.03 -13.24 -2.59
C GLY A 81 -4.56 -13.00 -2.91
N GLY A 82 -4.18 -13.55 -4.02
CA GLY A 82 -2.79 -13.61 -4.45
C GLY A 82 -2.17 -14.92 -4.02
N ASP A 83 -1.04 -15.22 -4.62
CA ASP A 83 -0.27 -16.42 -4.34
C ASP A 83 0.89 -16.10 -3.39
N ASP A 84 1.78 -17.07 -3.20
CA ASP A 84 2.92 -16.93 -2.29
C ASP A 84 3.92 -15.85 -2.73
N ASP A 85 3.87 -15.43 -3.99
CA ASP A 85 4.73 -14.37 -4.53
C ASP A 85 4.18 -12.97 -4.26
N THR A 86 2.99 -12.86 -3.67
CA THR A 86 2.36 -11.59 -3.32
C THR A 86 2.96 -11.07 -2.01
N THR A 87 4.15 -10.50 -2.10
CA THR A 87 4.94 -10.12 -0.93
C THR A 87 5.24 -8.62 -0.85
N ILE A 88 4.81 -7.83 -1.82
CA ILE A 88 5.10 -6.39 -1.83
C ILE A 88 3.91 -5.63 -1.27
N VAL A 89 4.15 -4.87 -0.20
CA VAL A 89 3.15 -3.97 0.38
C VAL A 89 3.29 -2.62 -0.32
N TYR A 90 2.18 -2.03 -0.71
CA TYR A 90 2.19 -0.70 -1.31
C TYR A 90 1.10 0.18 -0.69
N CYS A 91 1.35 1.48 -0.71
CA CYS A 91 0.38 2.49 -0.31
C CYS A 91 0.45 3.63 -1.31
N TYR A 92 -0.69 4.25 -1.60
CA TYR A 92 -0.70 5.48 -2.39
C TYR A 92 -1.80 6.41 -1.88
N ARG A 93 -1.60 7.71 -2.09
CA ARG A 93 -2.62 8.69 -1.75
C ARG A 93 -3.66 8.74 -2.85
N LYS A 94 -4.92 8.55 -2.48
CA LYS A 94 -6.03 8.57 -3.45
C LYS A 94 -6.26 9.99 -3.98
N ASN A 95 -6.60 10.08 -5.26
CA ASN A 95 -6.95 11.35 -5.91
C ASN A 95 -7.90 11.11 -7.09
N ASP A 96 -8.16 12.16 -7.88
CA ASP A 96 -9.20 12.13 -8.92
C ASP A 96 -8.94 11.10 -10.02
N HIS A 97 -7.70 10.78 -10.31
CA HIS A 97 -7.38 9.84 -11.40
C HIS A 97 -7.02 8.44 -10.91
N THR A 98 -6.82 8.23 -9.61
CA THR A 98 -6.51 6.88 -9.11
C THR A 98 -7.78 6.05 -8.96
N ASN A 99 -7.62 4.73 -9.12
CA ASN A 99 -8.72 3.76 -9.04
C ASN A 99 -8.49 2.83 -7.85
N PRO A 100 -9.06 3.12 -6.70
CA PRO A 100 -8.95 2.26 -5.51
C PRO A 100 -9.56 0.88 -5.69
#